data_eb9c0c962fddcda313a69d62ae8f826d
#
_entry.id   eb9c0c962fddcda313a69d62ae8f826d
#
_cell.length_a   1.000
_cell.length_b   1.000
_cell.length_c   1.000
_cell.angle_alpha   90.00
_cell.angle_beta   90.00
_cell.angle_gamma   90.00
#
_symmetry.space_group_name_H-M   'P 1'
#
loop_
_entity.id
_entity.type
_entity.pdbx_description
1 polymer ?
#
loop_
_entity_poly.entity_id
_entity_poly.type
_entity_poly.pdbx_seq_one_letter_code
_entity_poly.pdbx_strand_id
1 'polypeptide(L)'
;MYSISDYAYNGLLYLNNIMRPRHKRLSQLMIYSTTACQSRCKHCNIWQKKVEHLSLDDIMRIMQSRCVTKRTTVGLEGGEFVLHPQASDIMAWFHDHHPNYTLLSNCLTPRRVIDAVHRYQPRHLYVSLDGDRETYQRMRGRDGYDRVIHVVKALKDEVPLSLMFCLSPWNSFKDMAFVIDIAKQYNVDVRIGIYGTMAFFDTTSELLTASDFVRQIPKSIHDTKENYDFVALYDQWRNGNLRLRCQSIMSSLVIHSNGDVPLCQNLDVSLGNIHSHSLDDIFNGATSCQTQCHYSKKCNDCWINFHRKYDIILLRNIERLLPKWLIEKFYGPYQWTDNPHTSYQQYFKHCANREPSSSLEMAEVQPMVSKTL
;
A
#
# COMPACT_ATOMS: atom_id res chain seq x y z
N MET A 1 -2.12 -11.11 -8.15
CA MET A 1 -1.08 -10.67 -9.12
C MET A 1 -1.78 -9.92 -10.25
N TYR A 2 -1.31 -8.74 -10.64
CA TYR A 2 -1.85 -8.06 -11.82
C TYR A 2 -1.40 -8.78 -13.08
N SER A 3 -2.32 -9.03 -14.00
CA SER A 3 -2.00 -9.60 -15.30
C SER A 3 -1.36 -8.54 -16.23
N ILE A 4 -0.74 -8.98 -17.33
CA ILE A 4 -0.23 -8.05 -18.36
C ILE A 4 -1.38 -7.16 -18.89
N SER A 5 -2.60 -7.71 -18.98
CA SER A 5 -3.79 -6.96 -19.38
C SER A 5 -4.17 -5.87 -18.37
N ASP A 6 -3.95 -6.08 -17.07
CA ASP A 6 -4.19 -5.06 -16.04
C ASP A 6 -3.20 -3.91 -16.15
N TYR A 7 -1.92 -4.20 -16.42
CA TYR A 7 -0.90 -3.16 -16.64
C TYR A 7 -1.19 -2.34 -17.90
N ALA A 8 -1.53 -3.00 -19.01
CA ALA A 8 -1.90 -2.33 -20.26
C ALA A 8 -3.14 -1.43 -20.05
N TYR A 9 -4.16 -1.96 -19.39
CA TYR A 9 -5.37 -1.20 -19.08
C TYR A 9 -5.07 0.02 -18.21
N ASN A 10 -4.30 -0.13 -17.14
CA ASN A 10 -3.94 0.98 -16.26
C ASN A 10 -3.10 2.04 -16.98
N GLY A 11 -2.20 1.64 -17.88
CA GLY A 11 -1.45 2.56 -18.74
C GLY A 11 -2.36 3.37 -19.66
N LEU A 12 -3.32 2.72 -20.34
CA LEU A 12 -4.30 3.38 -21.21
C LEU A 12 -5.23 4.29 -20.40
N LEU A 13 -5.68 3.84 -19.24
CA LEU A 13 -6.50 4.62 -18.33
C LEU A 13 -5.77 5.90 -17.90
N TYR A 14 -4.50 5.77 -17.55
CA TYR A 14 -3.67 6.90 -17.16
C TYR A 14 -3.52 7.92 -18.30
N LEU A 15 -3.22 7.46 -19.52
CA LEU A 15 -3.16 8.33 -20.70
C LEU A 15 -4.50 9.03 -20.95
N ASN A 16 -5.61 8.30 -20.85
CA ASN A 16 -6.95 8.90 -20.99
C ASN A 16 -7.19 9.97 -19.92
N ASN A 17 -6.80 9.74 -18.67
CA ASN A 17 -6.99 10.71 -17.58
C ASN A 17 -6.16 11.98 -17.77
N ILE A 18 -4.96 11.88 -18.37
CA ILE A 18 -4.17 13.06 -18.75
C ILE A 18 -4.84 13.84 -19.89
N MET A 19 -5.31 13.15 -20.92
CA MET A 19 -5.92 13.78 -22.09
C MET A 19 -7.30 14.37 -21.78
N ARG A 20 -8.03 13.78 -20.82
CA ARG A 20 -9.40 14.16 -20.45
C ARG A 20 -9.52 14.41 -18.95
N PRO A 21 -8.87 15.46 -18.41
CA PRO A 21 -8.75 15.66 -16.96
C PRO A 21 -10.09 15.91 -16.23
N ARG A 22 -11.15 16.24 -16.96
CA ARG A 22 -12.51 16.39 -16.42
C ARG A 22 -13.39 15.13 -16.57
N HIS A 23 -12.83 14.04 -17.09
CA HIS A 23 -13.51 12.75 -17.30
C HIS A 23 -12.62 11.58 -16.86
N LYS A 24 -11.84 11.81 -15.81
CA LYS A 24 -10.95 10.76 -15.26
C LYS A 24 -11.76 9.59 -14.69
N ARG A 25 -11.14 8.44 -14.72
CA ARG A 25 -11.65 7.22 -14.11
C ARG A 25 -10.63 6.69 -13.10
N LEU A 26 -11.12 6.00 -12.09
CA LEU A 26 -10.30 5.44 -11.04
C LEU A 26 -9.76 4.06 -11.41
N SER A 27 -8.47 3.85 -11.23
CA SER A 27 -7.86 2.53 -11.18
C SER A 27 -7.98 1.92 -9.79
N GLN A 28 -7.86 2.77 -8.75
CA GLN A 28 -7.92 2.36 -7.35
C GLN A 28 -8.75 3.35 -6.53
N LEU A 29 -9.54 2.82 -5.61
CA LEU A 29 -10.30 3.57 -4.61
C LEU A 29 -10.08 2.92 -3.25
N MET A 30 -9.57 3.67 -2.29
CA MET A 30 -9.40 3.22 -0.92
C MET A 30 -10.45 3.86 -0.03
N ILE A 31 -11.23 3.05 0.65
CA ILE A 31 -12.31 3.51 1.53
C ILE A 31 -11.93 3.16 2.97
N TYR A 32 -11.56 4.19 3.75
CA TYR A 32 -11.42 4.07 5.20
C TYR A 32 -12.81 4.20 5.83
N SER A 33 -13.56 3.11 5.77
CA SER A 33 -14.99 3.09 6.14
C SER A 33 -15.25 3.29 7.63
N THR A 34 -14.25 3.08 8.48
CA THR A 34 -14.35 3.23 9.94
C THR A 34 -13.05 3.66 10.58
N THR A 35 -13.12 4.44 11.67
CA THR A 35 -11.97 4.69 12.56
C THR A 35 -11.93 3.72 13.75
N ALA A 36 -12.95 2.86 13.95
CA ALA A 36 -12.94 1.87 15.02
C ALA A 36 -11.77 0.89 14.85
N CYS A 37 -10.92 0.76 15.86
CA CYS A 37 -9.79 -0.17 15.87
C CYS A 37 -9.49 -0.63 17.30
N GLN A 38 -9.32 -1.93 17.49
CA GLN A 38 -8.91 -2.51 18.77
C GLN A 38 -7.39 -2.60 18.95
N SER A 39 -6.61 -2.38 17.88
CA SER A 39 -5.15 -2.32 17.92
C SER A 39 -4.68 -0.96 18.44
N ARG A 40 -3.44 -0.89 18.96
CA ARG A 40 -2.80 0.33 19.47
C ARG A 40 -1.42 0.50 18.85
N CYS A 41 -1.38 0.48 17.51
CA CYS A 41 -0.14 0.48 16.76
C CYS A 41 0.67 1.76 17.00
N LYS A 42 2.00 1.62 17.15
CA LYS A 42 2.91 2.75 17.30
C LYS A 42 2.99 3.63 16.05
N HIS A 43 2.79 3.04 14.88
CA HIS A 43 2.88 3.71 13.59
C HIS A 43 1.53 4.26 13.09
N CYS A 44 0.47 4.26 13.93
CA CYS A 44 -0.86 4.66 13.51
C CYS A 44 -1.67 5.15 14.72
N ASN A 45 -2.24 6.34 14.63
CA ASN A 45 -3.02 6.96 15.70
C ASN A 45 -4.55 6.90 15.46
N ILE A 46 -5.00 6.13 14.47
CA ILE A 46 -6.44 6.04 14.14
C ILE A 46 -7.29 5.57 15.33
N TRP A 47 -6.73 4.71 16.19
CA TRP A 47 -7.40 4.17 17.38
C TRP A 47 -7.67 5.23 18.46
N GLN A 48 -7.06 6.41 18.35
CA GLN A 48 -7.28 7.56 19.25
C GLN A 48 -8.34 8.51 18.72
N LYS A 49 -8.71 8.39 17.43
CA LYS A 49 -9.73 9.25 16.82
C LYS A 49 -11.11 8.90 17.34
N LYS A 50 -12.01 9.88 17.29
CA LYS A 50 -13.44 9.62 17.48
C LYS A 50 -13.90 8.54 16.52
N VAL A 51 -14.70 7.60 17.01
CA VAL A 51 -15.24 6.53 16.17
C VAL A 51 -16.28 7.12 15.22
N GLU A 52 -16.01 6.95 13.92
CA GLU A 52 -16.85 7.39 12.80
C GLU A 52 -16.96 6.26 11.79
N HIS A 53 -18.06 6.25 11.04
CA HIS A 53 -18.37 5.23 10.06
C HIS A 53 -19.01 5.85 8.82
N LEU A 54 -18.59 5.42 7.63
CA LEU A 54 -19.36 5.62 6.40
C LEU A 54 -20.51 4.62 6.36
N SER A 55 -21.72 5.06 6.12
CA SER A 55 -22.85 4.15 5.98
C SER A 55 -22.77 3.32 4.69
N LEU A 56 -23.51 2.21 4.64
CA LEU A 56 -23.68 1.44 3.40
C LEU A 56 -24.22 2.33 2.27
N ASP A 57 -25.17 3.23 2.58
CA ASP A 57 -25.76 4.14 1.60
C ASP A 57 -24.72 5.12 1.04
N ASP A 58 -23.80 5.61 1.88
CA ASP A 58 -22.67 6.44 1.42
C ASP A 58 -21.78 5.67 0.46
N ILE A 59 -21.43 4.43 0.81
CA ILE A 59 -20.62 3.56 -0.02
C ILE A 59 -21.32 3.25 -1.35
N MET A 60 -22.59 2.96 -1.34
CA MET A 60 -23.37 2.73 -2.56
C MET A 60 -23.39 3.96 -3.47
N ARG A 61 -23.57 5.17 -2.92
CA ARG A 61 -23.50 6.43 -3.68
C ARG A 61 -22.11 6.66 -4.28
N ILE A 62 -21.05 6.38 -3.53
CA ILE A 62 -19.66 6.42 -4.03
C ILE A 62 -19.49 5.50 -5.24
N MET A 63 -19.95 4.25 -5.11
CA MET A 63 -19.77 3.23 -6.14
C MET A 63 -20.61 3.45 -7.40
N GLN A 64 -21.69 4.25 -7.33
CA GLN A 64 -22.51 4.64 -8.48
C GLN A 64 -21.88 5.77 -9.32
N SER A 65 -20.77 6.35 -8.87
CA SER A 65 -20.09 7.44 -9.57
C SER A 65 -19.49 6.96 -10.90
N ARG A 66 -19.56 7.81 -11.92
CA ARG A 66 -19.05 7.50 -13.29
C ARG A 66 -17.53 7.30 -13.33
N CYS A 67 -16.81 7.90 -12.38
CA CYS A 67 -15.36 7.72 -12.24
C CYS A 67 -14.99 6.32 -11.70
N VAL A 68 -15.91 5.62 -11.04
CA VAL A 68 -15.76 4.23 -10.59
C VAL A 68 -16.22 3.28 -11.70
N THR A 69 -15.39 2.30 -12.06
CA THR A 69 -15.70 1.33 -13.09
C THR A 69 -15.60 -0.10 -12.54
N LYS A 70 -16.15 -1.09 -13.22
CA LYS A 70 -16.01 -2.50 -12.82
C LYS A 70 -14.56 -2.97 -12.65
N ARG A 71 -13.61 -2.27 -13.28
CA ARG A 71 -12.16 -2.54 -13.15
C ARG A 71 -11.48 -1.73 -12.04
N THR A 72 -12.15 -0.77 -11.43
CA THR A 72 -11.62 -0.04 -10.28
C THR A 72 -11.42 -1.01 -9.12
N THR A 73 -10.20 -1.14 -8.62
CA THR A 73 -9.96 -1.96 -7.42
C THR A 73 -10.33 -1.13 -6.19
N VAL A 74 -11.19 -1.67 -5.34
CA VAL A 74 -11.62 -0.99 -4.11
C VAL A 74 -10.98 -1.67 -2.90
N GLY A 75 -10.26 -0.89 -2.09
CA GLY A 75 -9.75 -1.33 -0.79
C GLY A 75 -10.72 -0.97 0.31
N LEU A 76 -11.24 -1.97 1.02
CA LEU A 76 -12.01 -1.78 2.26
C LEU A 76 -11.04 -1.79 3.43
N GLU A 77 -10.84 -0.61 3.99
CA GLU A 77 -9.87 -0.35 5.05
C GLU A 77 -10.46 0.54 6.14
N GLY A 78 -9.62 1.04 7.01
CA GLY A 78 -10.02 1.95 8.08
C GLY A 78 -9.15 1.74 9.32
N GLY A 79 -9.75 1.75 10.50
CA GLY A 79 -9.15 1.21 11.71
C GLY A 79 -9.04 -0.31 11.60
N GLU A 80 -10.15 -0.98 11.82
CA GLU A 80 -10.33 -2.40 11.51
C GLU A 80 -11.71 -2.59 10.88
N PHE A 81 -11.74 -2.88 9.60
CA PHE A 81 -12.97 -2.93 8.81
C PHE A 81 -14.03 -3.87 9.41
N VAL A 82 -13.65 -5.06 9.88
CA VAL A 82 -14.61 -6.03 10.45
C VAL A 82 -15.25 -5.58 11.76
N LEU A 83 -14.83 -4.44 12.33
CA LEU A 83 -15.49 -3.79 13.46
C LEU A 83 -16.55 -2.76 13.03
N HIS A 84 -16.68 -2.47 11.74
CA HIS A 84 -17.71 -1.60 11.22
C HIS A 84 -19.09 -2.20 11.53
N PRO A 85 -20.07 -1.42 12.02
CA PRO A 85 -21.40 -1.95 12.37
C PRO A 85 -22.11 -2.67 11.21
N GLN A 86 -21.92 -2.17 9.99
CA GLN A 86 -22.49 -2.73 8.76
C GLN A 86 -21.46 -3.52 7.92
N ALA A 87 -20.39 -4.05 8.53
CA ALA A 87 -19.33 -4.74 7.79
C ALA A 87 -19.87 -5.87 6.90
N SER A 88 -20.79 -6.68 7.43
CA SER A 88 -21.42 -7.78 6.69
C SER A 88 -22.25 -7.31 5.50
N ASP A 89 -23.05 -6.25 5.69
CA ASP A 89 -23.92 -5.71 4.64
C ASP A 89 -23.07 -5.06 3.52
N ILE A 90 -22.01 -4.35 3.90
CA ILE A 90 -21.07 -3.75 2.96
C ILE A 90 -20.37 -4.84 2.12
N MET A 91 -19.85 -5.89 2.77
CA MET A 91 -19.18 -6.97 2.04
C MET A 91 -20.14 -7.76 1.17
N ALA A 92 -21.38 -7.99 1.62
CA ALA A 92 -22.43 -8.62 0.81
C ALA A 92 -22.70 -7.78 -0.45
N TRP A 93 -22.87 -6.48 -0.28
CA TRP A 93 -23.06 -5.59 -1.41
C TRP A 93 -21.91 -5.64 -2.41
N PHE A 94 -20.65 -5.61 -1.94
CA PHE A 94 -19.47 -5.70 -2.81
C PHE A 94 -19.39 -7.05 -3.51
N HIS A 95 -19.65 -8.14 -2.82
CA HIS A 95 -19.68 -9.49 -3.39
C HIS A 95 -20.64 -9.57 -4.59
N ASP A 96 -21.84 -9.01 -4.45
CA ASP A 96 -22.90 -9.09 -5.46
C ASP A 96 -22.72 -8.08 -6.61
N HIS A 97 -22.18 -6.88 -6.34
CA HIS A 97 -22.20 -5.77 -7.28
C HIS A 97 -20.82 -5.35 -7.79
N HIS A 98 -19.76 -5.55 -6.99
CA HIS A 98 -18.39 -5.13 -7.33
C HIS A 98 -17.32 -6.06 -6.72
N PRO A 99 -17.18 -7.30 -7.21
CA PRO A 99 -16.28 -8.30 -6.63
C PRO A 99 -14.78 -7.93 -6.73
N ASN A 100 -14.42 -6.82 -7.42
CA ASN A 100 -13.06 -6.31 -7.49
C ASN A 100 -12.68 -5.47 -6.27
N TYR A 101 -12.91 -6.03 -5.07
CA TYR A 101 -12.53 -5.39 -3.82
C TYR A 101 -11.53 -6.21 -3.00
N THR A 102 -10.81 -5.54 -2.13
CA THR A 102 -9.81 -6.13 -1.25
C THR A 102 -10.11 -5.76 0.20
N LEU A 103 -9.67 -6.59 1.13
CA LEU A 103 -9.84 -6.39 2.56
C LEU A 103 -8.46 -6.30 3.23
N LEU A 104 -8.27 -5.30 4.09
CA LEU A 104 -7.12 -5.22 5.01
C LEU A 104 -7.59 -5.46 6.44
N SER A 105 -6.91 -6.35 7.16
CA SER A 105 -7.23 -6.67 8.55
C SER A 105 -5.99 -6.84 9.43
N ASN A 106 -6.10 -6.42 10.68
CA ASN A 106 -5.14 -6.72 11.73
C ASN A 106 -5.35 -8.11 12.36
N CYS A 107 -6.40 -8.82 11.98
CA CYS A 107 -6.75 -10.19 12.38
C CYS A 107 -6.92 -10.43 13.89
N LEU A 108 -7.11 -9.38 14.70
CA LEU A 108 -7.31 -9.55 16.15
C LEU A 108 -8.68 -10.16 16.52
N THR A 109 -9.59 -10.23 15.55
CA THR A 109 -10.88 -10.95 15.66
C THR A 109 -10.97 -12.06 14.60
N PRO A 110 -10.22 -13.16 14.74
CA PRO A 110 -10.02 -14.17 13.69
C PRO A 110 -11.31 -14.72 13.12
N ARG A 111 -12.29 -15.09 13.98
CA ARG A 111 -13.57 -15.64 13.54
C ARG A 111 -14.30 -14.71 12.58
N ARG A 112 -14.39 -13.40 12.93
CA ARG A 112 -15.06 -12.43 12.06
C ARG A 112 -14.38 -12.30 10.69
N VAL A 113 -13.05 -12.33 10.66
CA VAL A 113 -12.29 -12.25 9.40
C VAL A 113 -12.49 -13.51 8.57
N ILE A 114 -12.36 -14.70 9.18
CA ILE A 114 -12.51 -15.98 8.49
C ILE A 114 -13.93 -16.14 7.95
N ASP A 115 -14.95 -15.90 8.78
CA ASP A 115 -16.36 -16.01 8.37
C ASP A 115 -16.68 -15.01 7.25
N ALA A 116 -16.17 -13.78 7.33
CA ALA A 116 -16.36 -12.76 6.31
C ALA A 116 -15.71 -13.14 4.96
N VAL A 117 -14.49 -13.67 5.00
CA VAL A 117 -13.78 -14.10 3.78
C VAL A 117 -14.48 -15.29 3.13
N HIS A 118 -14.85 -16.31 3.90
CA HIS A 118 -15.57 -17.48 3.37
C HIS A 118 -16.92 -17.09 2.73
N ARG A 119 -17.63 -16.14 3.35
CA ARG A 119 -18.98 -15.77 2.90
C ARG A 119 -18.96 -14.81 1.71
N TYR A 120 -18.04 -13.84 1.69
CA TYR A 120 -18.08 -12.73 0.74
C TYR A 120 -16.93 -12.70 -0.25
N GLN A 121 -15.94 -13.57 -0.12
CA GLN A 121 -14.86 -13.85 -1.08
C GLN A 121 -14.21 -12.59 -1.68
N PRO A 122 -13.54 -11.73 -0.87
CA PRO A 122 -12.82 -10.60 -1.41
C PRO A 122 -11.75 -11.08 -2.40
N ARG A 123 -11.46 -10.28 -3.43
CA ARG A 123 -10.44 -10.60 -4.41
C ARG A 123 -9.06 -10.83 -3.80
N HIS A 124 -8.76 -10.18 -2.67
CA HIS A 124 -7.49 -10.30 -1.96
C HIS A 124 -7.65 -9.92 -0.49
N LEU A 125 -6.97 -10.65 0.38
CA LEU A 125 -6.86 -10.34 1.80
C LEU A 125 -5.45 -9.88 2.13
N TYR A 126 -5.32 -8.70 2.73
CA TYR A 126 -4.09 -8.18 3.31
C TYR A 126 -4.12 -8.38 4.82
N VAL A 127 -3.08 -9.02 5.36
CA VAL A 127 -2.97 -9.38 6.78
C VAL A 127 -1.76 -8.68 7.38
N SER A 128 -1.97 -7.87 8.39
CA SER A 128 -0.91 -7.09 9.02
C SER A 128 -0.01 -7.95 9.91
N LEU A 129 1.31 -7.99 9.61
CA LEU A 129 2.32 -8.68 10.42
C LEU A 129 3.65 -7.90 10.37
N ASP A 130 4.13 -7.40 11.52
CA ASP A 130 5.30 -6.49 11.58
C ASP A 130 6.56 -7.10 12.20
N GLY A 131 6.60 -8.43 12.35
CA GLY A 131 7.73 -9.15 12.91
C GLY A 131 7.32 -10.41 13.66
N ASP A 132 8.23 -10.92 14.49
CA ASP A 132 7.97 -12.03 15.40
C ASP A 132 6.96 -11.64 16.50
N ARG A 133 6.66 -12.57 17.40
CA ARG A 133 5.68 -12.37 18.48
C ARG A 133 5.98 -11.14 19.34
N GLU A 134 7.22 -10.96 19.75
CA GLU A 134 7.63 -9.86 20.61
C GLU A 134 7.54 -8.53 19.88
N THR A 135 8.07 -8.45 18.66
CA THR A 135 8.00 -7.26 17.81
C THR A 135 6.56 -6.94 17.44
N TYR A 136 5.75 -7.95 17.10
CA TYR A 136 4.32 -7.76 16.83
C TYR A 136 3.62 -7.10 18.03
N GLN A 137 3.78 -7.66 19.24
CA GLN A 137 3.15 -7.12 20.44
C GLN A 137 3.64 -5.69 20.74
N ARG A 138 4.93 -5.43 20.60
CA ARG A 138 5.54 -4.10 20.79
C ARG A 138 5.01 -3.09 19.77
N MET A 139 4.87 -3.49 18.51
CA MET A 139 4.40 -2.63 17.40
C MET A 139 2.90 -2.36 17.47
N ARG A 140 2.10 -3.41 17.71
CA ARG A 140 0.65 -3.38 17.66
C ARG A 140 -0.02 -3.06 18.98
N GLY A 141 0.74 -3.04 20.10
CA GLY A 141 0.24 -2.78 21.45
C GLY A 141 -0.80 -3.80 21.93
N ARG A 142 -0.79 -5.00 21.31
CA ARG A 142 -1.71 -6.11 21.63
C ARG A 142 -1.03 -7.44 21.37
N ASP A 143 -1.28 -8.42 22.23
CA ASP A 143 -0.93 -9.81 21.97
C ASP A 143 -1.92 -10.41 20.96
N GLY A 144 -1.48 -10.60 19.74
CA GLY A 144 -2.32 -11.05 18.62
C GLY A 144 -1.59 -11.90 17.59
N TYR A 145 -0.31 -12.17 17.77
CA TYR A 145 0.49 -12.92 16.81
C TYR A 145 -0.15 -14.26 16.42
N ASP A 146 -0.57 -15.08 17.41
CA ASP A 146 -1.20 -16.37 17.13
C ASP A 146 -2.53 -16.25 16.40
N ARG A 147 -3.27 -15.16 16.65
CA ARG A 147 -4.53 -14.86 15.95
C ARG A 147 -4.28 -14.57 14.47
N VAL A 148 -3.22 -13.80 14.17
CA VAL A 148 -2.78 -13.54 12.79
C VAL A 148 -2.39 -14.84 12.11
N ILE A 149 -1.52 -15.63 12.72
CA ILE A 149 -1.09 -16.91 12.16
C ILE A 149 -2.26 -17.89 11.98
N HIS A 150 -3.23 -17.88 12.89
CA HIS A 150 -4.45 -18.68 12.75
C HIS A 150 -5.25 -18.28 11.50
N VAL A 151 -5.45 -16.99 11.25
CA VAL A 151 -6.14 -16.49 10.03
C VAL A 151 -5.36 -16.88 8.78
N VAL A 152 -4.03 -16.70 8.77
CA VAL A 152 -3.18 -17.10 7.64
C VAL A 152 -3.34 -18.58 7.32
N LYS A 153 -3.25 -19.45 8.35
CA LYS A 153 -3.43 -20.90 8.18
C LYS A 153 -4.80 -21.29 7.63
N ALA A 154 -5.85 -20.61 8.11
CA ALA A 154 -7.22 -20.89 7.70
C ALA A 154 -7.52 -20.48 6.27
N LEU A 155 -6.92 -19.37 5.79
CA LEU A 155 -7.34 -18.71 4.54
C LEU A 155 -6.31 -18.74 3.41
N LYS A 156 -5.09 -19.25 3.63
CA LYS A 156 -4.00 -19.21 2.64
C LYS A 156 -4.33 -19.92 1.30
N ASP A 157 -5.21 -20.91 1.34
CA ASP A 157 -5.62 -21.68 0.17
C ASP A 157 -7.02 -21.27 -0.34
N GLU A 158 -7.73 -20.37 0.39
CA GLU A 158 -9.10 -19.95 0.11
C GLU A 158 -9.18 -18.61 -0.64
N VAL A 159 -8.24 -17.72 -0.37
CA VAL A 159 -8.17 -16.38 -0.96
C VAL A 159 -6.73 -15.97 -1.23
N PRO A 160 -6.44 -15.24 -2.32
CA PRO A 160 -5.14 -14.61 -2.48
C PRO A 160 -4.81 -13.74 -1.25
N LEU A 161 -3.71 -14.08 -0.54
CA LEU A 161 -3.35 -13.47 0.73
C LEU A 161 -1.94 -12.88 0.67
N SER A 162 -1.77 -11.68 1.22
CA SER A 162 -0.44 -11.09 1.43
C SER A 162 -0.25 -10.66 2.88
N LEU A 163 0.91 -10.95 3.43
CA LEU A 163 1.34 -10.37 4.69
C LEU A 163 1.77 -8.92 4.43
N MET A 164 1.25 -7.98 5.23
CA MET A 164 1.61 -6.56 5.17
C MET A 164 2.62 -6.25 6.25
N PHE A 165 3.85 -5.98 5.85
CA PHE A 165 4.92 -5.53 6.73
C PHE A 165 5.18 -4.03 6.53
N CYS A 166 5.28 -3.27 7.62
CA CYS A 166 5.66 -1.87 7.60
C CYS A 166 7.02 -1.69 8.27
N LEU A 167 8.07 -1.47 7.47
CA LEU A 167 9.39 -1.12 8.00
C LEU A 167 9.31 0.25 8.70
N SER A 168 9.77 0.32 9.94
CA SER A 168 9.60 1.48 10.81
C SER A 168 10.74 1.58 11.84
N PRO A 169 10.84 2.68 12.58
CA PRO A 169 11.83 2.82 13.67
C PRO A 169 11.69 1.81 14.83
N TRP A 170 10.60 1.06 14.88
CA TRP A 170 10.29 0.13 15.98
C TRP A 170 10.47 -1.34 15.62
N ASN A 171 10.81 -1.65 14.38
CA ASN A 171 11.18 -2.96 13.89
C ASN A 171 12.44 -2.88 13.02
N SER A 172 12.87 -4.00 12.49
CA SER A 172 14.16 -4.12 11.81
C SER A 172 14.07 -4.97 10.53
N PHE A 173 15.16 -5.07 9.80
CA PHE A 173 15.28 -6.02 8.69
C PHE A 173 15.19 -7.47 9.13
N LYS A 174 15.63 -7.78 10.37
CA LYS A 174 15.46 -9.12 10.94
C LYS A 174 13.97 -9.47 11.04
N ASP A 175 13.15 -8.53 11.47
CA ASP A 175 11.69 -8.71 11.53
C ASP A 175 11.09 -8.85 10.13
N MET A 176 11.59 -8.10 9.16
CA MET A 176 11.17 -8.21 7.77
C MET A 176 11.54 -9.58 7.18
N ALA A 177 12.77 -10.05 7.40
CA ALA A 177 13.20 -11.37 6.98
C ALA A 177 12.33 -12.46 7.62
N PHE A 178 12.03 -12.33 8.91
CA PHE A 178 11.12 -13.23 9.61
C PHE A 178 9.73 -13.29 8.95
N VAL A 179 9.13 -12.13 8.60
CA VAL A 179 7.82 -12.09 7.92
C VAL A 179 7.88 -12.71 6.54
N ILE A 180 8.99 -12.52 5.81
CA ILE A 180 9.23 -13.18 4.51
C ILE A 180 9.30 -14.70 4.67
N ASP A 181 9.97 -15.19 5.70
CA ASP A 181 10.06 -16.63 5.96
C ASP A 181 8.70 -17.22 6.35
N ILE A 182 7.90 -16.51 7.14
CA ILE A 182 6.50 -16.88 7.41
C ILE A 182 5.69 -16.95 6.11
N ALA A 183 5.86 -15.96 5.22
CA ALA A 183 5.16 -15.96 3.94
C ALA A 183 5.56 -17.15 3.06
N LYS A 184 6.85 -17.49 3.01
CA LYS A 184 7.36 -18.68 2.32
C LYS A 184 6.80 -19.96 2.93
N GLN A 185 6.80 -20.07 4.27
CA GLN A 185 6.27 -21.24 4.99
C GLN A 185 4.81 -21.53 4.65
N TYR A 186 3.99 -20.48 4.50
CA TYR A 186 2.56 -20.61 4.19
C TYR A 186 2.23 -20.45 2.70
N ASN A 187 3.24 -20.24 1.85
CA ASN A 187 3.09 -19.99 0.41
C ASN A 187 2.15 -18.83 0.11
N VAL A 188 2.31 -17.74 0.85
CA VAL A 188 1.56 -16.49 0.66
C VAL A 188 2.49 -15.36 0.22
N ASP A 189 1.93 -14.27 -0.30
CA ASP A 189 2.71 -13.11 -0.75
C ASP A 189 3.06 -12.18 0.42
N VAL A 190 4.02 -11.27 0.20
CA VAL A 190 4.39 -10.20 1.14
C VAL A 190 4.24 -8.85 0.46
N ARG A 191 3.74 -7.88 1.22
CA ARG A 191 3.75 -6.46 0.85
C ARG A 191 4.58 -5.69 1.86
N ILE A 192 5.59 -4.99 1.36
CA ILE A 192 6.46 -4.16 2.19
C ILE A 192 6.06 -2.70 2.02
N GLY A 193 5.73 -2.06 3.12
CA GLY A 193 5.61 -0.61 3.26
C GLY A 193 6.80 -0.06 4.03
N ILE A 194 7.06 1.23 3.87
CA ILE A 194 8.01 1.98 4.69
C ILE A 194 7.22 3.06 5.41
N TYR A 195 7.42 3.14 6.73
CA TYR A 195 6.77 4.13 7.58
C TYR A 195 7.08 5.55 7.08
N GLY A 196 6.06 6.35 6.99
CA GLY A 196 6.15 7.72 6.53
C GLY A 196 5.07 8.60 7.15
N THR A 197 5.16 9.89 6.93
CA THR A 197 4.13 10.84 7.33
C THR A 197 2.84 10.54 6.55
N MET A 198 1.73 10.42 7.28
CA MET A 198 0.40 10.26 6.72
C MET A 198 -0.59 11.07 7.55
N ALA A 199 -1.15 12.13 6.97
CA ALA A 199 -2.02 13.07 7.67
C ALA A 199 -3.23 12.37 8.32
N PHE A 200 -3.85 11.42 7.63
CA PHE A 200 -5.00 10.70 8.16
C PHE A 200 -4.69 9.89 9.43
N PHE A 201 -3.49 9.33 9.54
CA PHE A 201 -3.09 8.54 10.71
C PHE A 201 -2.41 9.38 11.80
N ASP A 202 -2.35 10.70 11.64
CA ASP A 202 -1.64 11.63 12.54
C ASP A 202 -0.21 11.18 12.82
N THR A 203 0.46 10.66 11.79
CA THR A 203 1.85 10.21 11.91
C THR A 203 2.79 11.31 11.48
N THR A 204 3.74 11.63 12.34
CA THR A 204 4.93 12.40 11.98
C THR A 204 6.09 11.43 11.94
N SER A 205 6.73 11.24 10.79
CA SER A 205 7.91 10.40 10.71
C SER A 205 9.14 11.25 10.49
N GLU A 206 10.11 11.07 11.36
CA GLU A 206 11.48 11.40 11.03
C GLU A 206 11.96 10.33 10.04
N LEU A 207 11.82 10.59 8.75
CA LEU A 207 12.28 9.69 7.68
C LEU A 207 13.75 9.32 7.80
N LEU A 208 14.51 10.10 8.58
CA LEU A 208 15.93 9.95 8.81
C LEU A 208 16.34 8.62 9.45
N THR A 209 15.50 8.03 10.28
CA THR A 209 15.83 6.80 11.01
C THR A 209 15.63 5.51 10.21
N ALA A 210 14.85 5.53 9.14
CA ALA A 210 14.64 4.35 8.32
C ALA A 210 15.77 4.08 7.31
N SER A 211 16.66 5.05 7.02
CA SER A 211 17.69 4.92 5.97
C SER A 211 18.82 3.96 6.28
N ASP A 212 19.22 3.90 7.52
CA ASP A 212 20.29 2.99 7.92
C ASP A 212 19.88 1.54 7.74
N PHE A 213 18.58 1.31 7.72
CA PHE A 213 17.99 0.01 7.47
C PHE A 213 17.99 -0.37 5.98
N VAL A 214 17.79 0.57 5.06
CA VAL A 214 17.66 0.24 3.63
C VAL A 214 18.99 -0.24 3.03
N ARG A 215 20.14 0.16 3.58
CA ARG A 215 21.46 -0.32 3.15
C ARG A 215 21.71 -1.80 3.44
N GLN A 216 20.93 -2.39 4.33
CA GLN A 216 21.07 -3.78 4.79
C GLN A 216 19.99 -4.70 4.23
N ILE A 217 19.30 -4.33 3.13
CA ILE A 217 18.25 -5.17 2.54
C ILE A 217 18.81 -6.55 2.21
N PRO A 218 18.32 -7.62 2.85
CA PRO A 218 18.80 -8.96 2.54
C PRO A 218 18.50 -9.30 1.09
N LYS A 219 19.42 -10.00 0.41
CA LYS A 219 19.19 -10.51 -0.95
C LYS A 219 17.90 -11.33 -1.09
N SER A 220 17.40 -11.90 0.01
CA SER A 220 16.13 -12.62 0.08
C SER A 220 14.89 -11.78 -0.25
N ILE A 221 14.94 -10.44 -0.13
CA ILE A 221 13.86 -9.56 -0.58
C ILE A 221 13.73 -9.57 -2.10
N HIS A 222 14.80 -9.91 -2.82
CA HIS A 222 14.75 -10.11 -4.26
C HIS A 222 13.71 -11.15 -4.69
N ASP A 223 13.30 -12.03 -3.76
CA ASP A 223 12.29 -13.05 -4.00
C ASP A 223 10.85 -12.53 -3.88
N THR A 224 10.63 -11.34 -3.33
CA THR A 224 9.31 -10.73 -3.19
C THR A 224 9.03 -9.79 -4.36
N LYS A 225 8.35 -10.31 -5.35
CA LYS A 225 8.18 -9.83 -6.73
C LYS A 225 7.80 -8.35 -6.94
N GLU A 226 7.16 -7.69 -5.98
CA GLU A 226 6.66 -6.31 -6.18
C GLU A 226 7.32 -5.30 -5.23
N ASN A 227 8.14 -5.75 -4.31
CA ASN A 227 8.67 -4.90 -3.24
C ASN A 227 10.12 -4.48 -3.48
N TYR A 228 10.87 -5.23 -4.30
CA TYR A 228 12.29 -4.99 -4.49
C TYR A 228 12.58 -3.56 -4.98
N ASP A 229 11.99 -3.17 -6.09
CA ASP A 229 12.23 -1.84 -6.66
C ASP A 229 11.78 -0.73 -5.71
N PHE A 230 10.68 -0.95 -5.00
CA PHE A 230 10.16 -0.02 -4.01
C PHE A 230 11.15 0.20 -2.86
N VAL A 231 11.75 -0.87 -2.36
CA VAL A 231 12.72 -0.77 -1.25
C VAL A 231 14.09 -0.30 -1.78
N ALA A 232 14.55 -0.81 -2.92
CA ALA A 232 15.85 -0.48 -3.51
C ALA A 232 16.00 1.01 -3.90
N LEU A 233 14.91 1.63 -4.35
CA LEU A 233 14.90 3.04 -4.73
C LEU A 233 14.64 4.01 -3.58
N TYR A 234 14.27 3.51 -2.40
CA TYR A 234 13.92 4.37 -1.27
C TYR A 234 15.06 5.33 -0.87
N ASP A 235 16.28 4.82 -0.74
CA ASP A 235 17.45 5.64 -0.41
C ASP A 235 17.75 6.68 -1.48
N GLN A 236 17.58 6.32 -2.76
CA GLN A 236 17.81 7.26 -3.86
C GLN A 236 16.79 8.41 -3.82
N TRP A 237 15.53 8.09 -3.58
CA TRP A 237 14.48 9.10 -3.41
C TRP A 237 14.76 9.98 -2.20
N ARG A 238 15.05 9.39 -1.05
CA ARG A 238 15.24 10.10 0.19
C ARG A 238 16.45 11.02 0.18
N ASN A 239 17.54 10.61 -0.46
CA ASN A 239 18.76 11.42 -0.62
C ASN A 239 18.63 12.47 -1.74
N GLY A 240 17.44 12.62 -2.35
CA GLY A 240 17.20 13.59 -3.42
C GLY A 240 17.74 13.21 -4.78
N ASN A 241 18.31 12.02 -4.93
CA ASN A 241 18.89 11.53 -6.19
C ASN A 241 17.81 11.06 -7.17
N LEU A 242 16.62 10.67 -6.67
CA LEU A 242 15.49 10.21 -7.47
C LEU A 242 14.30 11.13 -7.30
N ARG A 243 13.74 11.57 -8.43
CA ARG A 243 12.50 12.36 -8.50
C ARG A 243 11.45 11.60 -9.29
N LEU A 244 10.38 11.16 -8.63
CA LEU A 244 9.23 10.53 -9.27
C LEU A 244 8.06 11.49 -9.25
N ARG A 245 7.48 11.77 -10.41
CA ARG A 245 6.22 12.51 -10.48
C ARG A 245 5.09 11.65 -9.95
N CYS A 246 4.27 12.20 -9.08
CA CYS A 246 3.13 11.45 -8.53
C CYS A 246 2.02 11.32 -9.56
N GLN A 247 1.90 10.15 -10.18
CA GLN A 247 0.86 9.86 -11.16
C GLN A 247 -0.42 9.31 -10.50
N SER A 248 -0.27 8.76 -9.32
CA SER A 248 -1.34 8.12 -8.57
C SER A 248 -2.55 9.03 -8.37
N ILE A 249 -2.34 10.30 -8.02
CA ILE A 249 -3.42 11.26 -7.75
C ILE A 249 -4.32 11.53 -8.97
N MET A 250 -3.90 11.15 -10.17
CA MET A 250 -4.71 11.26 -11.39
C MET A 250 -5.61 10.04 -11.64
N SER A 251 -5.43 8.95 -10.90
CA SER A 251 -6.15 7.70 -11.13
C SER A 251 -6.55 6.95 -9.87
N SER A 252 -6.23 7.47 -8.69
CA SER A 252 -6.62 6.88 -7.41
C SER A 252 -7.15 7.92 -6.44
N LEU A 253 -8.05 7.50 -5.57
CA LEU A 253 -8.62 8.30 -4.50
C LEU A 253 -8.62 7.54 -3.19
N VAL A 254 -8.67 8.31 -2.12
CA VAL A 254 -8.93 7.87 -0.76
C VAL A 254 -10.18 8.57 -0.25
N ILE A 255 -11.02 7.87 0.49
CA ILE A 255 -12.20 8.45 1.16
C ILE A 255 -12.11 8.09 2.63
N HIS A 256 -12.24 9.07 3.50
CA HIS A 256 -12.20 8.92 4.94
C HIS A 256 -13.59 8.63 5.52
N SER A 257 -13.63 8.08 6.74
CA SER A 257 -14.85 7.71 7.45
C SER A 257 -15.81 8.87 7.73
N ASN A 258 -15.32 10.11 7.74
CA ASN A 258 -16.13 11.33 7.85
C ASN A 258 -16.59 11.88 6.48
N GLY A 259 -16.36 11.12 5.40
CA GLY A 259 -16.73 11.53 4.04
C GLY A 259 -15.74 12.45 3.34
N ASP A 260 -14.65 12.85 3.99
CA ASP A 260 -13.63 13.69 3.35
C ASP A 260 -12.83 12.91 2.30
N VAL A 261 -12.50 13.60 1.20
CA VAL A 261 -11.74 13.05 0.08
C VAL A 261 -10.45 13.86 -0.07
N PRO A 262 -9.35 13.42 0.56
CA PRO A 262 -8.07 14.10 0.41
C PRO A 262 -7.48 13.89 -0.99
N LEU A 263 -6.59 14.78 -1.38
CA LEU A 263 -5.78 14.65 -2.60
C LEU A 263 -4.96 13.35 -2.60
N CYS A 264 -4.40 12.99 -1.45
CA CYS A 264 -3.66 11.76 -1.21
C CYS A 264 -3.57 11.47 0.30
N GLN A 265 -2.99 10.34 0.68
CA GLN A 265 -2.82 9.95 2.09
C GLN A 265 -1.78 10.80 2.85
N ASN A 266 -0.85 11.44 2.13
CA ASN A 266 0.29 12.14 2.74
C ASN A 266 0.02 13.62 3.05
N LEU A 267 -0.71 14.30 2.16
CA LEU A 267 -0.93 15.74 2.26
C LEU A 267 -2.28 16.03 2.91
N ASP A 268 -2.30 17.05 3.76
CA ASP A 268 -3.53 17.60 4.33
C ASP A 268 -4.17 18.61 3.34
N VAL A 269 -4.59 18.08 2.20
CA VAL A 269 -5.25 18.84 1.13
C VAL A 269 -6.54 18.12 0.77
N SER A 270 -7.68 18.66 1.16
CA SER A 270 -9.00 18.13 0.80
C SER A 270 -9.41 18.54 -0.61
N LEU A 271 -9.95 17.59 -1.38
CA LEU A 271 -10.63 17.85 -2.66
C LEU A 271 -12.12 18.12 -2.48
N GLY A 272 -12.69 17.74 -1.34
CA GLY A 272 -14.10 17.89 -1.00
C GLY A 272 -14.61 16.79 -0.08
N ASN A 273 -15.93 16.79 0.14
CA ASN A 273 -16.59 15.83 1.01
C ASN A 273 -17.81 15.21 0.32
N ILE A 274 -17.97 13.87 0.41
CA ILE A 274 -19.05 13.11 -0.27
C ILE A 274 -20.46 13.42 0.27
N HIS A 275 -20.55 14.00 1.46
CA HIS A 275 -21.85 14.42 2.01
C HIS A 275 -22.33 15.76 1.40
N SER A 276 -21.42 16.52 0.78
CA SER A 276 -21.74 17.81 0.16
C SER A 276 -21.74 17.77 -1.36
N HIS A 277 -20.95 16.88 -1.97
CA HIS A 277 -20.77 16.81 -3.42
C HIS A 277 -20.71 15.34 -3.89
N SER A 278 -21.04 15.11 -5.17
CA SER A 278 -20.83 13.80 -5.77
C SER A 278 -19.33 13.49 -5.91
N LEU A 279 -18.96 12.21 -5.87
CA LEU A 279 -17.56 11.81 -6.08
C LEU A 279 -17.06 12.23 -7.46
N ASP A 280 -17.92 12.25 -8.48
CA ASP A 280 -17.58 12.76 -9.81
C ASP A 280 -17.22 14.24 -9.78
N ASP A 281 -17.96 15.07 -9.07
CA ASP A 281 -17.68 16.51 -8.93
C ASP A 281 -16.39 16.74 -8.13
N ILE A 282 -16.18 15.96 -7.08
CA ILE A 282 -14.95 16.02 -6.28
C ILE A 282 -13.73 15.61 -7.12
N PHE A 283 -13.78 14.51 -7.86
CA PHE A 283 -12.62 13.99 -8.59
C PHE A 283 -12.36 14.72 -9.90
N ASN A 284 -13.42 15.13 -10.62
CA ASN A 284 -13.38 15.69 -11.97
C ASN A 284 -13.70 17.19 -12.02
N GLY A 285 -13.99 17.82 -10.89
CA GLY A 285 -14.24 19.26 -10.78
C GLY A 285 -13.05 20.10 -11.19
N ALA A 286 -13.30 21.34 -11.61
CA ALA A 286 -12.25 22.23 -12.13
C ALA A 286 -11.13 22.49 -11.11
N THR A 287 -11.50 22.80 -9.86
CA THR A 287 -10.55 23.05 -8.77
C THR A 287 -9.69 21.82 -8.48
N SER A 288 -10.33 20.65 -8.38
CA SER A 288 -9.61 19.39 -8.14
C SER A 288 -8.67 19.05 -9.28
N CYS A 289 -9.07 19.26 -10.53
CA CYS A 289 -8.20 19.06 -11.68
C CYS A 289 -6.98 19.99 -11.67
N GLN A 290 -7.15 21.25 -11.27
CA GLN A 290 -6.05 22.20 -11.12
C GLN A 290 -5.08 21.75 -10.01
N THR A 291 -5.62 21.39 -8.84
CA THR A 291 -4.87 20.90 -7.70
C THR A 291 -4.08 19.63 -8.06
N GLN A 292 -4.74 18.65 -8.64
CA GLN A 292 -4.08 17.41 -9.08
C GLN A 292 -2.99 17.66 -10.12
N CYS A 293 -3.25 18.55 -11.11
CA CYS A 293 -2.26 18.92 -12.12
C CYS A 293 -1.04 19.61 -11.50
N HIS A 294 -1.25 20.47 -10.51
CA HIS A 294 -0.16 21.13 -9.80
C HIS A 294 0.72 20.12 -9.07
N TYR A 295 0.11 19.29 -8.22
CA TYR A 295 0.85 18.33 -7.41
C TYR A 295 1.45 17.18 -8.23
N SER A 296 0.79 16.70 -9.30
CA SER A 296 1.36 15.64 -10.15
C SER A 296 2.69 16.03 -10.80
N LYS A 297 2.94 17.32 -11.02
CA LYS A 297 4.16 17.82 -11.64
C LYS A 297 5.29 18.10 -10.65
N LYS A 298 4.95 18.45 -9.41
CA LYS A 298 5.90 18.99 -8.43
C LYS A 298 6.13 18.08 -7.23
N CYS A 299 5.12 17.30 -6.83
CA CYS A 299 5.20 16.52 -5.61
C CYS A 299 6.12 15.31 -5.74
N ASN A 300 7.04 15.20 -4.79
CA ASN A 300 7.93 14.04 -4.57
C ASN A 300 8.09 13.75 -3.07
N ASP A 301 7.07 14.07 -2.24
CA ASP A 301 7.19 14.23 -0.79
C ASP A 301 6.86 12.96 0.00
N CYS A 302 6.49 11.86 -0.66
CA CYS A 302 6.17 10.62 0.03
C CYS A 302 6.77 9.38 -0.66
N TRP A 303 6.89 8.32 0.14
CA TRP A 303 7.25 7.00 -0.34
C TRP A 303 6.24 5.96 0.15
N ILE A 304 4.98 6.12 -0.29
CA ILE A 304 3.86 5.25 0.08
C ILE A 304 3.62 4.27 -1.07
N ASN A 305 3.61 2.97 -0.79
CA ASN A 305 3.49 1.92 -1.80
C ASN A 305 2.25 2.11 -2.70
N PHE A 306 1.10 2.46 -2.10
CA PHE A 306 -0.13 2.77 -2.83
C PHE A 306 0.06 3.85 -3.91
N HIS A 307 0.86 4.88 -3.63
CA HIS A 307 1.08 5.99 -4.56
C HIS A 307 2.26 5.76 -5.51
N ARG A 308 3.33 5.07 -5.07
CA ARG A 308 4.59 4.99 -5.82
C ARG A 308 4.75 3.77 -6.71
N LYS A 309 3.98 2.73 -6.48
CA LYS A 309 4.08 1.47 -7.22
C LYS A 309 4.08 1.67 -8.73
N TYR A 310 3.11 2.40 -9.26
CA TYR A 310 3.00 2.64 -10.71
C TYR A 310 4.06 3.58 -11.27
N ASP A 311 4.49 4.57 -10.48
CA ASP A 311 5.56 5.48 -10.88
C ASP A 311 6.88 4.73 -11.06
N ILE A 312 7.18 3.78 -10.16
CA ILE A 312 8.37 2.92 -10.22
C ILE A 312 8.30 1.95 -11.40
N ILE A 313 7.14 1.33 -11.63
CA ILE A 313 6.94 0.45 -12.79
C ILE A 313 7.13 1.24 -14.09
N LEU A 314 6.61 2.45 -14.17
CA LEU A 314 6.77 3.32 -15.33
C LEU A 314 8.25 3.66 -15.55
N LEU A 315 8.96 4.06 -14.50
CA LEU A 315 10.39 4.34 -14.54
C LEU A 315 11.18 3.15 -15.11
N ARG A 316 10.99 1.94 -14.56
CA ARG A 316 11.63 0.70 -15.04
C ARG A 316 11.39 0.43 -16.53
N ASN A 317 10.22 0.74 -17.03
CA ASN A 317 9.90 0.53 -18.43
C ASN A 317 10.48 1.62 -19.35
N ILE A 318 10.50 2.87 -18.89
CA ILE A 318 11.06 4.00 -19.63
C ILE A 318 12.60 3.84 -19.78
N GLU A 319 13.30 3.37 -18.74
CA GLU A 319 14.74 3.13 -18.76
C GLU A 319 15.20 2.21 -19.88
N ARG A 320 14.32 1.36 -20.39
CA ARG A 320 14.64 0.44 -21.51
C ARG A 320 14.53 1.10 -22.86
N LEU A 321 13.80 2.20 -22.94
CA LEU A 321 13.48 2.87 -24.21
C LEU A 321 14.32 4.13 -24.42
N LEU A 322 14.80 4.74 -23.33
CA LEU A 322 15.47 6.02 -23.38
C LEU A 322 16.94 5.92 -22.91
N PRO A 323 17.84 6.72 -23.48
CA PRO A 323 19.23 6.76 -23.06
C PRO A 323 19.37 7.37 -21.65
N LYS A 324 20.40 6.94 -20.92
CA LYS A 324 20.65 7.30 -19.51
C LYS A 324 20.63 8.80 -19.26
N TRP A 325 21.28 9.60 -20.10
CA TRP A 325 21.33 11.05 -19.93
C TRP A 325 19.96 11.72 -19.94
N LEU A 326 19.02 11.16 -20.73
CA LEU A 326 17.65 11.67 -20.80
C LEU A 326 16.85 11.27 -19.55
N ILE A 327 17.07 10.07 -19.06
CA ILE A 327 16.47 9.59 -17.81
C ILE A 327 16.94 10.45 -16.64
N GLU A 328 18.23 10.67 -16.49
CA GLU A 328 18.81 11.49 -15.42
C GLU A 328 18.28 12.95 -15.43
N LYS A 329 18.02 13.49 -16.62
CA LYS A 329 17.42 14.83 -16.76
C LYS A 329 16.03 14.92 -16.14
N PHE A 330 15.20 13.87 -16.23
CA PHE A 330 13.82 13.85 -15.75
C PHE A 330 13.67 13.28 -14.34
N TYR A 331 14.46 12.28 -14.01
CA TYR A 331 14.32 11.50 -12.78
C TYR A 331 15.47 11.71 -11.78
N GLY A 332 16.54 12.41 -12.16
CA GLY A 332 17.73 12.64 -11.33
C GLY A 332 18.79 11.55 -11.47
N PRO A 333 19.97 11.73 -10.83
CA PRO A 333 21.13 10.85 -10.98
C PRO A 333 21.06 9.63 -10.04
N TYR A 334 19.92 8.95 -9.99
CA TYR A 334 19.73 7.78 -9.14
C TYR A 334 20.49 6.56 -9.68
N GLN A 335 20.71 5.60 -8.79
CA GLN A 335 21.40 4.36 -9.09
C GLN A 335 20.58 3.16 -8.60
N TRP A 336 20.55 2.12 -9.41
CA TRP A 336 20.04 0.82 -8.99
C TRP A 336 21.12 0.03 -8.29
N THR A 337 20.75 -0.84 -7.37
CA THR A 337 21.66 -1.82 -6.75
C THR A 337 21.96 -3.01 -7.66
N ASP A 338 21.16 -3.18 -8.72
CA ASP A 338 21.29 -4.23 -9.74
C ASP A 338 21.33 -3.61 -11.17
N ASN A 339 21.44 -4.46 -12.19
CA ASN A 339 21.45 -4.01 -13.58
C ASN A 339 20.05 -3.46 -13.97
N PRO A 340 19.90 -2.16 -14.27
CA PRO A 340 18.63 -1.53 -14.61
C PRO A 340 18.00 -2.07 -15.90
N HIS A 341 18.81 -2.70 -16.79
CA HIS A 341 18.35 -3.24 -18.06
C HIS A 341 17.71 -4.63 -17.93
N THR A 342 17.74 -5.25 -16.76
CA THR A 342 17.06 -6.51 -16.52
C THR A 342 15.55 -6.28 -16.61
N SER A 343 14.88 -7.03 -17.49
CA SER A 343 13.43 -6.87 -17.63
C SER A 343 12.69 -7.29 -16.35
N TYR A 344 11.61 -6.60 -16.03
CA TYR A 344 10.74 -6.98 -14.92
C TYR A 344 10.34 -8.47 -14.99
N GLN A 345 10.05 -8.96 -16.19
CA GLN A 345 9.75 -10.38 -16.43
C GLN A 345 10.97 -11.30 -16.30
N GLN A 346 12.15 -10.85 -16.76
CA GLN A 346 13.39 -11.61 -16.61
C GLN A 346 13.86 -11.63 -15.15
N TYR A 347 13.70 -10.50 -14.46
CA TYR A 347 13.94 -10.39 -13.02
C TYR A 347 13.08 -11.40 -12.25
N PHE A 348 11.79 -11.47 -12.49
CA PHE A 348 10.90 -12.40 -11.82
C PHE A 348 11.15 -13.87 -12.19
N LYS A 349 11.54 -14.17 -13.42
CA LYS A 349 11.96 -15.51 -13.82
C LYS A 349 13.25 -15.95 -13.11
N HIS A 350 14.18 -15.02 -12.94
CA HIS A 350 15.46 -15.29 -12.25
C HIS A 350 15.26 -15.54 -10.75
N CYS A 351 14.36 -14.79 -10.10
CA CYS A 351 13.99 -14.99 -8.71
C CYS A 351 13.22 -16.32 -8.49
N ALA A 352 12.36 -16.71 -9.42
CA ALA A 352 11.58 -17.95 -9.32
C ALA A 352 12.44 -19.22 -9.48
N ASN A 353 13.60 -19.13 -10.13
CA ASN A 353 14.50 -20.25 -10.40
C ASN A 353 15.69 -20.35 -9.42
N ARG A 354 15.78 -19.47 -8.42
CA ARG A 354 16.81 -19.60 -7.38
C ARG A 354 16.31 -20.59 -6.33
N GLU A 355 17.02 -21.70 -6.18
CA GLU A 355 16.89 -22.57 -5.00
C GLU A 355 17.15 -21.76 -3.72
N PRO A 356 16.43 -22.03 -2.62
CA PRO A 356 16.68 -21.36 -1.36
C PRO A 356 18.13 -21.59 -0.95
N SER A 357 18.94 -20.53 -0.90
CA SER A 357 20.32 -20.63 -0.44
C SER A 357 20.32 -21.07 1.03
N SER A 358 20.80 -22.25 1.27
CA SER A 358 21.00 -22.88 2.58
C SER A 358 22.21 -22.29 3.31
N SER A 359 22.31 -20.99 3.47
CA SER A 359 23.24 -20.37 4.40
C SER A 359 22.90 -18.89 4.56
N LEU A 360 22.15 -18.57 5.58
CA LEU A 360 22.15 -17.27 6.21
C LEU A 360 23.52 -17.12 6.93
N GLU A 361 24.51 -16.54 6.28
CA GLU A 361 25.61 -15.92 7.02
C GLU A 361 25.02 -14.72 7.77
N MET A 362 24.82 -14.94 9.06
CA MET A 362 24.42 -13.94 10.03
C MET A 362 25.56 -12.93 10.16
N ALA A 363 25.44 -11.78 9.52
CA ALA A 363 26.22 -10.62 9.93
C ALA A 363 25.73 -10.22 11.33
N GLU A 364 26.59 -10.40 12.33
CA GLU A 364 26.36 -9.95 13.71
C GLU A 364 26.11 -8.43 13.71
N VAL A 365 24.87 -8.06 13.99
CA VAL A 365 24.51 -6.67 14.26
C VAL A 365 24.92 -6.36 15.68
N GLN A 366 25.97 -5.57 15.86
CA GLN A 366 26.32 -5.03 17.17
C GLN A 366 25.15 -4.20 17.72
N PRO A 367 24.76 -4.38 18.99
CA PRO A 367 23.70 -3.58 19.59
C PRO A 367 24.15 -2.12 19.70
N MET A 368 23.34 -1.22 19.16
CA MET A 368 23.54 0.22 19.37
C MET A 368 23.37 0.53 20.86
N VAL A 369 24.45 0.92 21.49
CA VAL A 369 24.46 1.49 22.83
C VAL A 369 23.69 2.81 22.80
N SER A 370 22.60 2.89 23.55
CA SER A 370 21.87 4.13 23.78
C SER A 370 22.79 5.13 24.46
N LYS A 371 23.19 6.19 23.78
CA LYS A 371 23.69 7.40 24.46
C LYS A 371 22.47 8.17 24.92
N THR A 372 22.19 8.05 26.22
CA THR A 372 21.38 9.01 26.99
C THR A 372 22.03 10.40 26.89
N LEU A 373 21.25 11.36 26.48
CA LEU A 373 21.24 12.75 27.01
C LEU A 373 19.81 13.23 26.96
#